data_33eac2f20dad219b55663a10c763d5a0
#
_entry.id   33eac2f20dad219b55663a10c763d5a0
#
_cell.length_a   1.000
_cell.length_b   1.000
_cell.length_c   1.000
_cell.angle_alpha   90.00
_cell.angle_beta   90.00
_cell.angle_gamma   90.00
#
_symmetry.space_group_name_H-M   'P 1'
#
loop_
_entity.id
_entity.type
_entity.pdbx_description
1 polymer ?
#
loop_
_entity_poly.entity_id
_entity_poly.type
_entity_poly.pdbx_seq_one_letter_code
_entity_poly.pdbx_strand_id
1 'polypeptide(L)'
;MALIIIAGKSGSGKDAVVNELCRRGYKRIKTYTTRPMRQHESQGNPYYFISEKEFKEKESQNFFLETKEYDTVKGIWYYGSPKNELLSFKNNSENRLIILTPSGIEDFTKESRSKKINAKIIYLRANSGTISKRLKRRGDNPKEVERRIEKDENDFVAFEYFADKCVFNNSGTELRDVVDIIDEYIQSL
;
A
#
# COMPACT_ATOMS: atom_id res chain seq x y z
N MET A 1 -2.87 -6.24 19.37
CA MET A 1 -3.40 -5.96 18.04
C MET A 1 -2.61 -4.85 17.38
N ALA A 2 -2.39 -4.91 16.08
CA ALA A 2 -1.46 -4.05 15.37
C ALA A 2 -2.07 -3.46 14.09
N LEU A 3 -1.61 -2.28 13.70
CA LEU A 3 -1.77 -1.77 12.34
C LEU A 3 -0.70 -2.41 11.46
N ILE A 4 -1.13 -3.20 10.51
CA ILE A 4 -0.22 -3.91 9.59
C ILE A 4 -0.05 -3.07 8.32
N ILE A 5 1.14 -2.59 8.12
CA ILE A 5 1.50 -1.78 6.95
C ILE A 5 2.17 -2.70 5.93
N ILE A 6 1.55 -2.88 4.78
CA ILE A 6 2.12 -3.64 3.66
C ILE A 6 2.83 -2.67 2.72
N ALA A 7 4.14 -2.78 2.62
CA ALA A 7 4.96 -2.02 1.68
C ALA A 7 5.54 -2.92 0.60
N GLY A 8 5.92 -2.35 -0.53
CA GLY A 8 6.55 -3.10 -1.62
C GLY A 8 6.49 -2.37 -2.95
N LYS A 9 7.39 -2.69 -3.85
CA LYS A 9 7.48 -2.11 -5.19
C LYS A 9 6.20 -2.33 -6.02
N SER A 10 5.99 -1.52 -7.03
CA SER A 10 4.93 -1.70 -8.03
C SER A 10 5.00 -3.11 -8.63
N GLY A 11 3.86 -3.80 -8.73
CA GLY A 11 3.85 -5.18 -9.24
C GLY A 11 4.32 -6.26 -8.25
N SER A 12 4.67 -5.93 -6.99
CA SER A 12 5.03 -6.93 -5.98
C SER A 12 3.86 -7.80 -5.50
N GLY A 13 2.60 -7.40 -5.77
CA GLY A 13 1.41 -8.17 -5.44
C GLY A 13 0.69 -7.74 -4.16
N LYS A 14 0.98 -6.57 -3.62
CA LYS A 14 0.37 -6.04 -2.39
C LYS A 14 -1.16 -6.16 -2.36
N ASP A 15 -1.83 -5.69 -3.42
CA ASP A 15 -3.30 -5.72 -3.44
C ASP A 15 -3.85 -7.15 -3.44
N ALA A 16 -3.20 -8.08 -4.14
CA ALA A 16 -3.61 -9.50 -4.13
C ALA A 16 -3.48 -10.10 -2.73
N VAL A 17 -2.36 -9.86 -2.05
CA VAL A 17 -2.11 -10.31 -0.68
C VAL A 17 -3.12 -9.69 0.30
N VAL A 18 -3.31 -8.37 0.24
CA VAL A 18 -4.26 -7.67 1.13
C VAL A 18 -5.69 -8.14 0.90
N ASN A 19 -6.11 -8.36 -0.36
CA ASN A 19 -7.44 -8.86 -0.67
C ASN A 19 -7.65 -10.27 -0.11
N GLU A 20 -6.64 -11.14 -0.17
CA GLU A 20 -6.73 -12.49 0.40
C GLU A 20 -6.76 -12.46 1.92
N LEU A 21 -5.97 -11.62 2.57
CA LEU A 21 -6.05 -11.39 4.01
C LEU A 21 -7.44 -10.86 4.42
N CYS A 22 -8.05 -9.98 3.62
CA CYS A 22 -9.40 -9.51 3.87
C CYS A 22 -10.43 -10.65 3.80
N ARG A 23 -10.26 -11.64 2.93
CA ARG A 23 -11.12 -12.85 2.90
C ARG A 23 -10.96 -13.71 4.15
N ARG A 24 -9.81 -13.63 4.82
CA ARG A 24 -9.55 -14.27 6.12
C ARG A 24 -10.07 -13.46 7.33
N GLY A 25 -10.75 -12.34 7.09
CA GLY A 25 -11.39 -11.53 8.14
C GLY A 25 -10.63 -10.27 8.55
N TYR A 26 -9.45 -10.00 7.98
CA TYR A 26 -8.76 -8.73 8.23
C TYR A 26 -9.48 -7.55 7.59
N LYS A 27 -9.41 -6.38 8.22
CA LYS A 27 -10.01 -5.15 7.68
C LYS A 27 -8.97 -4.25 7.05
N ARG A 28 -9.21 -3.83 5.81
CA ARG A 28 -8.34 -2.89 5.10
C ARG A 28 -8.79 -1.45 5.35
N ILE A 29 -7.85 -0.59 5.72
CA ILE A 29 -8.01 0.86 5.61
C ILE A 29 -7.84 1.23 4.14
N LYS A 30 -8.85 1.86 3.56
CA LYS A 30 -8.88 2.23 2.15
C LYS A 30 -8.31 3.62 1.97
N THR A 31 -7.44 3.78 0.99
CA THR A 31 -6.85 5.07 0.60
C THR A 31 -7.64 5.69 -0.55
N TYR A 32 -7.43 6.97 -0.78
CA TYR A 32 -8.10 7.77 -1.80
C TYR A 32 -7.17 8.00 -2.98
N THR A 33 -7.72 8.10 -4.19
CA THR A 33 -6.93 8.42 -5.38
C THR A 33 -7.75 9.13 -6.46
N THR A 34 -7.08 10.01 -7.22
CA THR A 34 -7.63 10.61 -8.43
C THR A 34 -7.30 9.81 -9.69
N ARG A 35 -6.49 8.76 -9.57
CA ARG A 35 -6.21 7.84 -10.68
C ARG A 35 -7.51 7.25 -11.22
N PRO A 36 -7.70 7.21 -12.55
CA PRO A 36 -8.82 6.51 -13.13
C PRO A 36 -8.91 5.05 -12.69
N MET A 37 -10.13 4.59 -12.43
CA MET A 37 -10.44 3.21 -12.07
C MET A 37 -10.03 2.26 -13.21
N ARG A 38 -9.43 1.12 -12.88
CA ARG A 38 -9.12 0.06 -13.86
C ARG A 38 -10.32 -0.86 -14.03
N GLN A 39 -10.28 -1.68 -15.09
CA GLN A 39 -11.38 -2.58 -15.47
C GLN A 39 -11.85 -3.53 -14.35
N HIS A 40 -10.95 -3.94 -13.45
CA HIS A 40 -11.24 -4.90 -12.37
C HIS A 40 -11.38 -4.23 -10.99
N GLU A 41 -11.46 -2.91 -10.96
CA GLU A 41 -11.61 -2.13 -9.74
C GLU A 41 -13.05 -1.62 -9.63
N SER A 42 -13.46 -1.31 -8.41
CA SER A 42 -14.75 -0.67 -8.14
C SER A 42 -14.59 0.39 -7.04
N GLN A 43 -15.56 1.26 -6.89
CA GLN A 43 -15.53 2.29 -5.85
C GLN A 43 -15.38 1.63 -4.47
N GLY A 44 -14.34 2.05 -3.74
CA GLY A 44 -13.98 1.46 -2.45
C GLY A 44 -13.26 0.11 -2.54
N ASN A 45 -12.86 -0.35 -3.74
CA ASN A 45 -12.05 -1.56 -3.93
C ASN A 45 -11.10 -1.41 -5.13
N PRO A 46 -9.77 -1.24 -4.95
CA PRO A 46 -9.07 -1.14 -3.66
C PRO A 46 -9.05 0.27 -3.04
N TYR A 47 -9.47 1.31 -3.79
CA TYR A 47 -9.42 2.73 -3.41
C TYR A 47 -10.80 3.37 -3.40
N TYR A 48 -10.92 4.49 -2.69
CA TYR A 48 -11.93 5.49 -2.99
C TYR A 48 -11.43 6.34 -4.17
N PHE A 49 -12.08 6.18 -5.33
CA PHE A 49 -11.74 6.94 -6.54
C PHE A 49 -12.54 8.23 -6.54
N ILE A 50 -11.86 9.37 -6.47
CA ILE A 50 -12.48 10.69 -6.36
C ILE A 50 -11.92 11.64 -7.42
N SER A 51 -12.61 12.74 -7.67
CA SER A 51 -12.15 13.80 -8.55
C SER A 51 -10.97 14.55 -7.92
N GLU A 52 -10.16 15.22 -8.75
CA GLU A 52 -9.08 16.07 -8.25
C GLU A 52 -9.63 17.21 -7.38
N LYS A 53 -10.74 17.80 -7.75
CA LYS A 53 -11.42 18.83 -6.95
C LYS A 53 -11.75 18.31 -5.55
N GLU A 54 -12.39 17.16 -5.47
CA GLU A 54 -12.75 16.55 -4.18
C GLU A 54 -11.49 16.16 -3.37
N PHE A 55 -10.42 15.72 -4.04
CA PHE A 55 -9.16 15.42 -3.38
C PHE A 55 -8.57 16.69 -2.73
N LYS A 56 -8.51 17.80 -3.48
CA LYS A 56 -7.98 19.08 -2.99
C LYS A 56 -8.84 19.69 -1.89
N GLU A 57 -10.15 19.53 -1.95
CA GLU A 57 -11.06 19.92 -0.86
C GLU A 57 -10.75 19.14 0.43
N LYS A 58 -10.59 17.81 0.34
CA LYS A 58 -10.23 16.97 1.48
C LYS A 58 -8.83 17.30 2.03
N GLU A 59 -7.87 17.56 1.15
CA GLU A 59 -6.51 17.96 1.52
C GLU A 59 -6.52 19.28 2.30
N SER A 60 -7.25 20.30 1.85
CA SER A 60 -7.39 21.58 2.54
C SER A 60 -8.05 21.47 3.92
N GLN A 61 -8.89 20.46 4.12
CA GLN A 61 -9.54 20.12 5.40
C GLN A 61 -8.64 19.24 6.33
N ASN A 62 -7.37 19.02 5.97
CA ASN A 62 -6.46 18.14 6.71
C ASN A 62 -7.01 16.71 6.93
N PHE A 63 -7.78 16.24 5.95
CA PHE A 63 -8.40 14.90 5.99
C PHE A 63 -7.37 13.78 5.86
N PHE A 64 -6.30 14.01 5.08
CA PHE A 64 -5.25 13.02 4.85
C PHE A 64 -4.14 13.13 5.88
N LEU A 65 -3.60 11.99 6.29
CA LEU A 65 -2.37 11.90 7.07
C LEU A 65 -1.16 12.19 6.19
N GLU A 66 -1.17 11.63 4.99
CA GLU A 66 -0.15 11.84 3.97
C GLU A 66 -0.83 11.95 2.60
N THR A 67 -0.22 12.72 1.71
CA THR A 67 -0.60 12.79 0.31
C THR A 67 0.62 12.57 -0.58
N LYS A 68 0.42 11.93 -1.72
CA LYS A 68 1.46 11.70 -2.73
C LYS A 68 0.94 12.10 -4.10
N GLU A 69 1.79 12.81 -4.82
CA GLU A 69 1.57 13.21 -6.19
C GLU A 69 2.47 12.38 -7.11
N TYR A 70 1.90 11.91 -8.19
CA TYR A 70 2.63 11.19 -9.24
C TYR A 70 2.36 11.84 -10.58
N ASP A 71 3.40 12.42 -11.15
CA ASP A 71 3.38 12.83 -12.55
C ASP A 71 3.48 11.56 -13.42
N THR A 72 2.48 11.32 -14.24
CA THR A 72 2.36 10.11 -15.05
C THR A 72 2.16 10.48 -16.51
N VAL A 73 2.33 9.51 -17.40
CA VAL A 73 2.06 9.70 -18.83
C VAL A 73 0.60 10.07 -19.17
N LYS A 74 -0.30 10.01 -18.19
CA LYS A 74 -1.72 10.37 -18.30
C LYS A 74 -2.12 11.60 -17.47
N GLY A 75 -1.14 12.35 -16.99
CA GLY A 75 -1.33 13.50 -16.11
C GLY A 75 -1.01 13.17 -14.64
N ILE A 76 -1.30 14.12 -13.79
CA ILE A 76 -1.00 14.05 -12.36
C ILE A 76 -2.06 13.22 -11.63
N TRP A 77 -1.61 12.26 -10.82
CA TRP A 77 -2.48 11.48 -9.95
C TRP A 77 -2.11 11.68 -8.49
N TYR A 78 -3.12 11.91 -7.69
CA TYR A 78 -3.00 12.07 -6.25
C TYR A 78 -3.42 10.80 -5.52
N TYR A 79 -2.76 10.53 -4.40
CA TYR A 79 -3.11 9.47 -3.45
C TYR A 79 -3.08 10.05 -2.05
N GLY A 80 -4.01 9.63 -1.19
CA GLY A 80 -4.05 10.10 0.19
C GLY A 80 -4.60 9.05 1.14
N SER A 81 -4.02 8.98 2.33
CA SER A 81 -4.41 8.06 3.38
C SER A 81 -5.23 8.76 4.46
N PRO A 82 -6.43 8.27 4.83
CA PRO A 82 -7.32 8.97 5.75
C PRO A 82 -6.74 9.03 7.16
N LYS A 83 -6.53 10.25 7.65
CA LYS A 83 -5.86 10.53 8.93
C LYS A 83 -6.60 9.91 10.12
N ASN A 84 -7.90 10.11 10.18
CA ASN A 84 -8.69 9.67 11.32
C ASN A 84 -8.74 8.14 11.43
N GLU A 85 -8.87 7.42 10.34
CA GLU A 85 -8.89 5.95 10.34
C GLU A 85 -7.54 5.36 10.82
N LEU A 86 -6.43 5.99 10.41
CA LEU A 86 -5.09 5.58 10.81
C LEU A 86 -4.80 5.89 12.28
N LEU A 87 -5.17 7.09 12.74
CA LEU A 87 -4.81 7.56 14.08
C LEU A 87 -5.81 7.17 15.17
N SER A 88 -7.02 6.73 14.81
CA SER A 88 -8.01 6.19 15.76
C SER A 88 -7.77 4.72 16.11
N PHE A 89 -6.77 4.10 15.47
CA PHE A 89 -6.50 2.66 15.63
C PHE A 89 -6.26 2.21 17.08
N LYS A 90 -5.83 3.10 17.96
CA LYS A 90 -5.47 2.82 19.35
C LYS A 90 -6.58 2.10 20.16
N ASN A 91 -7.84 2.23 19.77
CA ASN A 91 -9.00 1.71 20.50
C ASN A 91 -9.68 0.52 19.79
N ASN A 92 -9.13 0.01 18.70
CA ASN A 92 -9.73 -1.07 17.94
C ASN A 92 -9.23 -2.44 18.42
N SER A 93 -10.16 -3.36 18.60
CA SER A 93 -9.93 -4.76 18.96
C SER A 93 -9.53 -5.65 17.78
N GLU A 94 -9.21 -5.08 16.60
CA GLU A 94 -8.96 -5.81 15.36
C GLU A 94 -7.67 -5.38 14.72
N ASN A 95 -6.93 -6.31 14.12
CA ASN A 95 -5.81 -6.00 13.24
C ASN A 95 -6.33 -5.36 11.95
N ARG A 96 -5.74 -4.25 11.53
CA ARG A 96 -6.08 -3.58 10.27
C ARG A 96 -4.90 -3.52 9.32
N LEU A 97 -5.20 -3.59 8.03
CA LEU A 97 -4.22 -3.57 6.97
C LEU A 97 -4.24 -2.23 6.24
N ILE A 98 -3.08 -1.71 5.90
CA ILE A 98 -2.95 -0.59 4.97
C ILE A 98 -1.76 -0.81 4.04
N ILE A 99 -1.85 -0.28 2.82
CA ILE A 99 -0.71 -0.21 1.90
C ILE A 99 -0.17 1.21 1.93
N LEU A 100 1.11 1.35 2.29
CA LEU A 100 1.82 2.64 2.27
C LEU A 100 3.12 2.53 1.47
N THR A 101 3.54 3.68 0.94
CA THR A 101 4.88 3.86 0.37
C THR A 101 5.92 4.09 1.48
N PRO A 102 7.23 3.96 1.25
CA PRO A 102 8.24 4.29 2.23
C PRO A 102 8.06 5.68 2.83
N SER A 103 7.85 6.70 2.00
CA SER A 103 7.60 8.07 2.47
C SER A 103 6.28 8.21 3.24
N GLY A 104 5.23 7.46 2.87
CA GLY A 104 3.97 7.41 3.64
C GLY A 104 4.16 6.79 5.03
N ILE A 105 5.06 5.81 5.15
CA ILE A 105 5.44 5.20 6.44
C ILE A 105 6.19 6.21 7.31
N GLU A 106 7.08 7.01 6.73
CA GLU A 106 7.78 8.08 7.46
C GLU A 106 6.80 9.10 8.02
N ASP A 107 5.86 9.58 7.18
CA ASP A 107 4.84 10.54 7.58
C ASP A 107 3.93 9.96 8.67
N PHE A 108 3.49 8.70 8.50
CA PHE A 108 2.74 7.98 9.53
C PHE A 108 3.53 7.87 10.84
N THR A 109 4.81 7.54 10.77
CA THR A 109 5.67 7.37 11.94
C THR A 109 5.81 8.68 12.71
N LYS A 110 5.99 9.83 12.02
CA LYS A 110 6.06 11.15 12.64
C LYS A 110 4.78 11.47 13.39
N GLU A 111 3.63 11.30 12.75
CA GLU A 111 2.31 11.63 13.34
C GLU A 111 1.87 10.65 14.44
N SER A 112 2.26 9.40 14.36
CA SER A 112 1.84 8.34 15.30
C SER A 112 2.68 8.25 16.57
N ARG A 113 3.88 8.88 16.60
CA ARG A 113 4.78 8.82 17.77
C ARG A 113 4.10 9.20 19.08
N SER A 114 3.32 10.28 19.09
CA SER A 114 2.60 10.75 20.28
C SER A 114 1.42 9.84 20.68
N LYS A 115 0.94 8.99 19.77
CA LYS A 115 -0.26 8.16 19.92
C LYS A 115 0.03 6.72 20.32
N LYS A 116 1.30 6.31 20.38
CA LYS A 116 1.75 4.94 20.74
C LYS A 116 1.00 3.86 19.96
N ILE A 117 0.83 4.04 18.65
CA ILE A 117 0.18 3.06 17.79
C ILE A 117 1.15 1.89 17.57
N ASN A 118 0.69 0.68 17.88
CA ASN A 118 1.43 -0.54 17.54
C ASN A 118 1.30 -0.80 16.03
N ALA A 119 2.30 -0.41 15.25
CA ALA A 119 2.35 -0.66 13.81
C ALA A 119 3.46 -1.65 13.48
N LYS A 120 3.18 -2.53 12.51
CA LYS A 120 4.12 -3.52 11.99
C LYS A 120 4.24 -3.38 10.47
N ILE A 121 5.46 -3.29 10.00
CA ILE A 121 5.79 -3.09 8.59
C ILE A 121 6.18 -4.42 7.97
N ILE A 122 5.40 -4.87 6.98
CA ILE A 122 5.70 -6.06 6.18
C ILE A 122 6.15 -5.60 4.80
N TYR A 123 7.38 -5.93 4.42
CA TYR A 123 7.92 -5.66 3.10
C TYR A 123 7.69 -6.84 2.17
N LEU A 124 6.76 -6.67 1.22
CA LEU A 124 6.50 -7.66 0.18
C LEU A 124 7.47 -7.47 -0.98
N ARG A 125 8.47 -8.33 -1.07
CA ARG A 125 9.53 -8.29 -2.09
C ARG A 125 9.14 -9.13 -3.32
N ALA A 126 9.51 -8.64 -4.49
CA ALA A 126 9.55 -9.43 -5.72
C ALA A 126 10.78 -9.01 -6.53
N ASN A 127 11.39 -9.96 -7.23
CA ASN A 127 12.52 -9.64 -8.09
C ASN A 127 12.09 -8.85 -9.35
N SER A 128 13.02 -8.14 -9.96
CA SER A 128 12.77 -7.24 -11.09
C SER A 128 12.13 -7.97 -12.29
N GLY A 129 12.51 -9.23 -12.54
CA GLY A 129 11.90 -10.05 -13.59
C GLY A 129 10.42 -10.35 -13.33
N THR A 130 10.06 -10.68 -12.09
CA THR A 130 8.67 -10.88 -11.68
C THR A 130 7.86 -9.59 -11.80
N ILE A 131 8.41 -8.48 -11.32
CA ILE A 131 7.77 -7.15 -11.39
C ILE A 131 7.49 -6.78 -12.85
N SER A 132 8.51 -6.81 -13.69
CA SER A 132 8.38 -6.47 -15.11
C SER A 132 7.32 -7.33 -15.81
N LYS A 133 7.34 -8.64 -15.61
CA LYS A 133 6.36 -9.58 -16.17
C LYS A 133 4.92 -9.26 -15.73
N ARG A 134 4.72 -8.96 -14.43
CA ARG A 134 3.40 -8.64 -13.87
C ARG A 134 2.86 -7.30 -14.39
N LEU A 135 3.70 -6.26 -14.47
CA LEU A 135 3.32 -4.95 -14.98
C LEU A 135 2.94 -5.02 -16.48
N LYS A 136 3.74 -5.71 -17.28
CA LYS A 136 3.43 -5.95 -18.71
C LYS A 136 2.10 -6.70 -18.89
N ARG A 137 1.87 -7.78 -18.13
CA ARG A 137 0.63 -8.56 -18.21
C ARG A 137 -0.61 -7.74 -17.81
N ARG A 138 -0.44 -6.74 -16.95
CA ARG A 138 -1.50 -5.82 -16.52
C ARG A 138 -1.89 -4.80 -17.62
N GLY A 139 -1.11 -4.69 -18.70
CA GLY A 139 -1.35 -3.77 -19.81
C GLY A 139 -0.98 -2.31 -19.47
N ASP A 140 -0.11 -2.08 -18.50
CA ASP A 140 0.39 -0.74 -18.20
C ASP A 140 1.23 -0.21 -19.37
N ASN A 141 1.16 1.11 -19.62
CA ASN A 141 1.98 1.76 -20.65
C ASN A 141 3.47 1.51 -20.38
N PRO A 142 4.28 1.10 -21.39
CA PRO A 142 5.70 0.79 -21.18
C PRO A 142 6.51 1.90 -20.53
N LYS A 143 6.31 3.16 -20.92
CA LYS A 143 6.97 4.32 -20.30
C LYS A 143 6.59 4.50 -18.84
N GLU A 144 5.32 4.25 -18.49
CA GLU A 144 4.85 4.29 -17.11
C GLU A 144 5.43 3.14 -16.28
N VAL A 145 5.61 1.95 -16.88
CA VAL A 145 6.28 0.82 -16.23
C VAL A 145 7.72 1.17 -15.88
N GLU A 146 8.46 1.72 -16.84
CA GLU A 146 9.86 2.14 -16.68
C GLU A 146 9.99 3.19 -15.58
N ARG A 147 9.21 4.27 -15.65
CA ARG A 147 9.16 5.33 -14.65
C ARG A 147 8.90 4.79 -13.22
N ARG A 148 7.98 3.81 -13.08
CA ARG A 148 7.67 3.20 -11.78
C ARG A 148 8.79 2.34 -11.26
N ILE A 149 9.43 1.56 -12.12
CA ILE A 149 10.56 0.73 -11.72
C ILE A 149 11.69 1.62 -11.21
N GLU A 150 12.04 2.67 -11.96
CA GLU A 150 13.09 3.61 -11.56
C GLU A 150 12.77 4.31 -10.22
N LYS A 151 11.54 4.80 -10.07
CA LYS A 151 11.12 5.41 -8.81
C LYS A 151 11.16 4.41 -7.65
N ASP A 152 10.65 3.22 -7.84
CA ASP A 152 10.63 2.18 -6.80
C ASP A 152 12.06 1.71 -6.43
N GLU A 153 13.02 1.70 -7.38
CA GLU A 153 14.43 1.41 -7.06
C GLU A 153 14.99 2.42 -6.07
N ASN A 154 14.67 3.69 -6.23
CA ASN A 154 15.12 4.75 -5.33
C ASN A 154 14.35 4.72 -3.99
N ASP A 155 13.03 4.60 -4.04
CA ASP A 155 12.17 4.66 -2.84
C ASP A 155 12.39 3.47 -1.89
N PHE A 156 12.80 2.31 -2.41
CA PHE A 156 12.99 1.08 -1.64
C PHE A 156 14.47 0.70 -1.40
N VAL A 157 15.40 1.63 -1.54
CA VAL A 157 16.80 1.39 -1.19
C VAL A 157 16.90 0.99 0.29
N ALA A 158 17.50 -0.16 0.57
CA ALA A 158 17.71 -0.69 1.91
C ALA A 158 16.44 -0.81 2.80
N PHE A 159 15.24 -0.80 2.18
CA PHE A 159 13.97 -0.79 2.91
C PHE A 159 13.76 -2.06 3.77
N GLU A 160 14.42 -3.17 3.44
CA GLU A 160 14.41 -4.39 4.26
C GLU A 160 14.87 -4.19 5.70
N TYR A 161 15.74 -3.22 5.97
CA TYR A 161 16.23 -2.92 7.32
C TYR A 161 15.21 -2.14 8.17
N PHE A 162 14.19 -1.58 7.54
CA PHE A 162 13.11 -0.85 8.22
C PHE A 162 11.86 -1.71 8.43
N ALA A 163 11.78 -2.87 7.78
CA ALA A 163 10.63 -3.74 7.87
C ALA A 163 10.76 -4.71 9.05
N ASP A 164 9.66 -4.92 9.79
CA ASP A 164 9.58 -5.95 10.84
C ASP A 164 9.60 -7.36 10.23
N LYS A 165 9.09 -7.53 9.00
CA LYS A 165 9.06 -8.80 8.26
C LYS A 165 9.27 -8.57 6.78
N CYS A 166 10.16 -9.35 6.15
CA CYS A 166 10.29 -9.41 4.71
C CYS A 166 9.70 -10.73 4.19
N VAL A 167 8.87 -10.63 3.15
CA VAL A 167 8.24 -11.80 2.52
C VAL A 167 8.45 -11.72 1.00
N PHE A 168 8.89 -12.84 0.41
CA PHE A 168 9.15 -12.92 -1.03
C PHE A 168 7.91 -13.41 -1.78
N ASN A 169 7.54 -12.69 -2.84
CA ASN A 169 6.43 -13.02 -3.74
C ASN A 169 6.90 -13.04 -5.19
N ASN A 170 7.75 -13.99 -5.51
CA ASN A 170 8.30 -14.14 -6.85
C ASN A 170 7.37 -14.96 -7.79
N SER A 171 7.68 -14.95 -9.09
CA SER A 171 7.04 -15.88 -10.03
C SER A 171 7.32 -17.32 -9.62
N GLY A 172 6.27 -18.14 -9.55
CA GLY A 172 6.35 -19.52 -9.06
C GLY A 172 6.02 -19.70 -7.58
N THR A 173 5.93 -18.62 -6.79
CA THR A 173 5.39 -18.70 -5.43
C THR A 173 3.86 -18.61 -5.49
N GLU A 174 3.18 -19.53 -4.83
CA GLU A 174 1.73 -19.51 -4.72
C GLU A 174 1.29 -18.34 -3.80
N LEU A 175 0.25 -17.62 -4.21
CA LEU A 175 -0.28 -16.52 -3.41
C LEU A 175 -0.68 -16.98 -2.00
N ARG A 176 -1.21 -18.18 -1.89
CA ARG A 176 -1.63 -18.77 -0.62
C ARG A 176 -0.46 -18.87 0.36
N ASP A 177 0.69 -19.38 -0.08
CA ASP A 177 1.87 -19.56 0.78
C ASP A 177 2.39 -18.20 1.30
N VAL A 178 2.39 -17.19 0.43
CA VAL A 178 2.76 -15.81 0.82
C VAL A 178 1.82 -15.27 1.89
N VAL A 179 0.53 -15.52 1.71
CA VAL A 179 -0.51 -15.05 2.65
C VAL A 179 -0.42 -15.82 3.96
N ASP A 180 -0.17 -17.14 3.93
CA ASP A 180 0.00 -17.97 5.12
C ASP A 180 1.16 -17.46 6.00
N ILE A 181 2.31 -17.17 5.39
CA ILE A 181 3.49 -16.61 6.09
C ILE A 181 3.16 -15.26 6.75
N ILE A 182 2.38 -14.41 6.07
CA ILE A 182 1.99 -13.11 6.61
C ILE A 182 0.96 -13.26 7.72
N ASP A 183 -0.01 -14.14 7.55
CA ASP A 183 -1.07 -14.41 8.51
C ASP A 183 -0.48 -14.97 9.82
N GLU A 184 0.38 -16.00 9.73
CA GLU A 184 1.12 -16.55 10.87
C GLU A 184 1.91 -15.47 11.61
N TYR A 185 2.61 -14.60 10.89
CA TYR A 185 3.32 -13.48 11.51
C TYR A 185 2.37 -12.54 12.25
N ILE A 186 1.23 -12.17 11.65
CA ILE A 186 0.25 -11.27 12.29
C ILE A 186 -0.36 -11.92 13.54
N GLN A 187 -0.62 -13.22 13.49
CA GLN A 187 -1.17 -13.97 14.63
C GLN A 187 -0.17 -14.12 15.78
N SER A 188 1.13 -14.02 15.51
CA SER A 188 2.19 -14.08 16.52
C SER A 188 2.43 -12.75 17.27
N LEU A 189 1.77 -11.64 16.87
CA LEU A 189 1.91 -10.30 17.46
C LEU A 189 0.97 -10.11 18.68
#